data_b53759ca0117103b7081e9b381baa50b
#
_entry.id   b53759ca0117103b7081e9b381baa50b
#
_cell.length_a   1.000
_cell.length_b   1.000
_cell.length_c   1.000
_cell.angle_alpha   90.00
_cell.angle_beta   90.00
_cell.angle_gamma   90.00
#
_symmetry.space_group_name_H-M   'P 1'
#
loop_
_entity.id
_entity.type
_entity.pdbx_description
1 polymer ?
#
loop_
_entity_poly.entity_id
_entity_poly.type
_entity_poly.pdbx_seq_one_letter_code
_entity_poly.pdbx_strand_id
1 'polypeptide(L)'
;EICVVDQSGQRVWRGRCGTDPEYIRKALATHAGSLVRVGMETGPLAIWLWHALRNLGVPIDCIHARHIAAALSLQTNKTDTNDAFGIAQVVRSGWYRPVAVKSLESCRVRALLSARAELVAIRTTLYNQIRGLLKTFGIVLPPGKGGTFAQAVAERCPEDALVRAAVDALLRAWQSASDQKQAIERHLVRLARTSESCRRMATIPGVGAITALTFVTTIDNPGRFSHSRDVGAFLGLTPRR
;
A
#
# COMPACT_ATOMS: atom_id res chain seq x y z
N GLU A 1 15.76 13.01 11.12
CA GLU A 1 17.17 13.42 10.98
C GLU A 1 17.47 13.76 9.53
N ILE A 2 18.35 14.77 9.33
CA ILE A 2 18.84 15.22 8.03
C ILE A 2 20.35 15.33 8.12
N CYS A 3 21.06 14.87 7.09
CA CYS A 3 22.50 15.01 6.96
C CYS A 3 22.84 15.55 5.57
N VAL A 4 23.70 16.57 5.52
CA VAL A 4 24.23 17.15 4.28
C VAL A 4 25.71 16.82 4.19
N VAL A 5 26.12 16.29 3.07
CA VAL A 5 27.54 16.01 2.75
C VAL A 5 27.96 16.79 1.50
N ASP A 6 29.24 17.13 1.43
CA ASP A 6 29.84 17.72 0.24
C ASP A 6 30.27 16.67 -0.80
N GLN A 7 30.88 17.13 -1.88
CA GLN A 7 31.38 16.24 -2.95
C GLN A 7 32.43 15.25 -2.45
N SER A 8 33.22 15.60 -1.44
CA SER A 8 34.24 14.73 -0.84
C SER A 8 33.66 13.68 0.11
N GLY A 9 32.38 13.84 0.49
CA GLY A 9 31.69 13.00 1.46
C GLY A 9 31.85 13.46 2.91
N GLN A 10 32.44 14.63 3.12
CA GLN A 10 32.53 15.23 4.45
C GLN A 10 31.17 15.78 4.86
N ARG A 11 30.80 15.59 6.13
CA ARG A 11 29.56 16.11 6.68
C ARG A 11 29.66 17.62 6.86
N VAL A 12 28.89 18.35 6.05
CA VAL A 12 28.83 19.82 6.10
C VAL A 12 27.82 20.29 7.16
N TRP A 13 26.71 19.57 7.27
CA TRP A 13 25.65 19.93 8.21
C TRP A 13 24.85 18.71 8.64
N ARG A 14 24.30 18.80 9.83
CA ARG A 14 23.35 17.83 10.40
C ARG A 14 22.29 18.60 11.20
N GLY A 15 21.04 18.14 11.08
CA GLY A 15 19.95 18.71 11.84
C GLY A 15 18.79 17.75 12.03
N ARG A 16 17.86 18.17 12.86
CA ARG A 16 16.62 17.47 13.16
C ARG A 16 15.45 18.41 13.00
N CYS A 17 14.37 17.96 12.34
CA CYS A 17 13.12 18.68 12.25
C CYS A 17 11.94 17.71 12.30
N GLY A 18 10.73 18.21 12.43
CA GLY A 18 9.51 17.41 12.28
C GLY A 18 9.38 16.86 10.86
N THR A 19 8.65 15.77 10.72
CA THR A 19 8.33 15.18 9.41
C THR A 19 7.22 15.99 8.74
N ASP A 20 7.56 17.24 8.41
CA ASP A 20 6.71 18.19 7.69
C ASP A 20 7.49 18.72 6.49
N PRO A 21 6.90 18.77 5.27
CA PRO A 21 7.59 19.18 4.05
C PRO A 21 8.17 20.59 4.14
N GLU A 22 7.45 21.54 4.75
CA GLU A 22 7.93 22.91 4.88
C GLU A 22 9.07 23.03 5.88
N TYR A 23 9.03 22.29 6.99
CA TYR A 23 10.15 22.27 7.94
C TYR A 23 11.41 21.65 7.33
N ILE A 24 11.24 20.58 6.54
CA ILE A 24 12.35 19.97 5.83
C ILE A 24 12.91 20.94 4.77
N ARG A 25 12.06 21.58 3.98
CA ARG A 25 12.48 22.59 3.02
C ARG A 25 13.24 23.74 3.69
N LYS A 26 12.74 24.26 4.81
CA LYS A 26 13.41 25.32 5.58
C LYS A 26 14.78 24.85 6.11
N ALA A 27 14.87 23.62 6.63
CA ALA A 27 16.14 23.06 7.11
C ALA A 27 17.17 22.92 5.99
N LEU A 28 16.74 22.66 4.75
CA LEU A 28 17.61 22.58 3.57
C LEU A 28 17.87 23.95 2.92
N ALA A 29 17.14 25.00 3.27
CA ALA A 29 17.19 26.29 2.57
C ALA A 29 18.57 26.95 2.59
N THR A 30 19.34 26.79 3.68
CA THR A 30 20.73 27.31 3.79
C THR A 30 21.69 26.65 2.80
N HIS A 31 21.32 25.48 2.27
CA HIS A 31 22.11 24.71 1.30
C HIS A 31 21.47 24.73 -0.09
N ALA A 32 20.33 25.41 -0.29
CA ALA A 32 19.52 25.31 -1.52
C ALA A 32 20.28 25.66 -2.79
N GLY A 33 21.18 26.64 -2.74
CA GLY A 33 22.00 27.08 -3.91
C GLY A 33 23.04 26.05 -4.38
N SER A 34 23.41 25.10 -3.52
CA SER A 34 24.39 24.03 -3.82
C SER A 34 23.79 22.62 -3.71
N LEU A 35 22.51 22.51 -3.42
CA LEU A 35 21.82 21.24 -3.21
C LEU A 35 21.59 20.52 -4.55
N VAL A 36 22.39 19.51 -4.83
CA VAL A 36 22.32 18.75 -6.08
C VAL A 36 21.23 17.69 -6.01
N ARG A 37 21.12 16.98 -4.88
CA ARG A 37 20.21 15.85 -4.72
C ARG A 37 19.90 15.58 -3.26
N VAL A 38 18.69 15.11 -3.01
CA VAL A 38 18.23 14.65 -1.68
C VAL A 38 17.80 13.19 -1.81
N GLY A 39 18.16 12.34 -0.87
CA GLY A 39 17.68 10.98 -0.78
C GLY A 39 16.80 10.77 0.42
N MET A 40 15.76 9.97 0.26
CA MET A 40 14.95 9.48 1.36
C MET A 40 14.69 7.99 1.22
N GLU A 41 14.57 7.32 2.34
CA GLU A 41 14.20 5.90 2.38
C GLU A 41 12.71 5.68 2.17
N THR A 42 12.34 4.52 1.57
CA THR A 42 10.93 4.09 1.53
C THR A 42 10.41 3.80 2.92
N GLY A 43 9.24 4.34 3.26
CA GLY A 43 8.56 4.16 4.54
C GLY A 43 7.08 4.52 4.43
N PRO A 44 6.31 4.43 5.51
CA PRO A 44 4.86 4.67 5.50
C PRO A 44 4.46 6.04 4.96
N LEU A 45 5.26 7.09 5.24
CA LEU A 45 5.01 8.46 4.79
C LEU A 45 5.74 8.82 3.49
N ALA A 46 6.56 7.92 2.93
CA ALA A 46 7.47 8.23 1.84
C ALA A 46 6.77 8.77 0.59
N ILE A 47 5.64 8.19 0.19
CA ILE A 47 4.90 8.62 -1.00
C ILE A 47 4.40 10.07 -0.84
N TRP A 48 3.72 10.36 0.27
CA TRP A 48 3.21 11.69 0.57
C TRP A 48 4.34 12.71 0.64
N LEU A 49 5.39 12.41 1.41
CA LEU A 49 6.51 13.32 1.62
C LEU A 49 7.29 13.58 0.32
N TRP A 50 7.49 12.56 -0.50
CA TRP A 50 8.15 12.69 -1.81
C TRP A 50 7.37 13.66 -2.72
N HIS A 51 6.05 13.48 -2.86
CA HIS A 51 5.23 14.37 -3.67
C HIS A 51 5.25 15.80 -3.14
N ALA A 52 5.12 15.98 -1.83
CA ALA A 52 5.11 17.30 -1.21
C ALA A 52 6.45 18.03 -1.41
N LEU A 53 7.58 17.36 -1.16
CA LEU A 53 8.92 17.95 -1.34
C LEU A 53 9.23 18.23 -2.82
N ARG A 54 8.81 17.38 -3.74
CA ARG A 54 8.94 17.63 -5.19
C ARG A 54 8.16 18.87 -5.60
N ASN A 55 6.93 19.05 -5.11
CA ASN A 55 6.11 20.23 -5.37
C ASN A 55 6.74 21.51 -4.79
N LEU A 56 7.54 21.39 -3.73
CA LEU A 56 8.33 22.50 -3.16
C LEU A 56 9.68 22.71 -3.85
N GLY A 57 9.94 22.04 -4.97
CA GLY A 57 11.16 22.18 -5.75
C GLY A 57 12.39 21.46 -5.20
N VAL A 58 12.24 20.58 -4.20
CA VAL A 58 13.36 19.80 -3.65
C VAL A 58 13.72 18.66 -4.63
N PRO A 59 15.00 18.53 -5.04
CA PRO A 59 15.45 17.48 -5.96
C PRO A 59 15.59 16.13 -5.22
N ILE A 60 14.45 15.51 -4.87
CA ILE A 60 14.40 14.32 -4.00
C ILE A 60 14.22 13.03 -4.78
N ASP A 61 15.01 12.02 -4.42
CA ASP A 61 14.88 10.63 -4.83
C ASP A 61 14.43 9.75 -3.66
N CYS A 62 13.54 8.81 -3.93
CA CYS A 62 13.15 7.77 -2.97
C CYS A 62 13.97 6.51 -3.23
N ILE A 63 14.57 5.93 -2.19
CA ILE A 63 15.46 4.77 -2.27
C ILE A 63 14.85 3.63 -1.46
N HIS A 64 14.91 2.43 -2.01
CA HIS A 64 14.33 1.27 -1.36
C HIS A 64 15.06 0.93 -0.05
N ALA A 65 14.34 0.77 1.06
CA ALA A 65 14.88 0.47 2.39
C ALA A 65 15.89 -0.70 2.38
N ARG A 66 15.65 -1.75 1.60
CA ARG A 66 16.57 -2.89 1.49
C ARG A 66 17.93 -2.50 0.87
N HIS A 67 17.96 -1.57 -0.09
CA HIS A 67 19.19 -1.09 -0.68
C HIS A 67 19.98 -0.26 0.32
N ILE A 68 19.28 0.59 1.08
CA ILE A 68 19.91 1.36 2.17
C ILE A 68 20.46 0.40 3.23
N ALA A 69 19.66 -0.54 3.71
CA ALA A 69 20.08 -1.53 4.70
C ALA A 69 21.30 -2.34 4.22
N ALA A 70 21.35 -2.75 2.96
CA ALA A 70 22.50 -3.45 2.39
C ALA A 70 23.74 -2.56 2.33
N ALA A 71 23.61 -1.29 1.92
CA ALA A 71 24.73 -0.34 1.88
C ALA A 71 25.27 0.00 3.28
N LEU A 72 24.39 0.00 4.31
CA LEU A 72 24.73 0.32 5.68
C LEU A 72 25.06 -0.91 6.54
N SER A 73 25.01 -2.11 5.99
CA SER A 73 25.24 -3.37 6.72
C SER A 73 26.62 -3.47 7.37
N LEU A 74 27.60 -2.70 6.89
CA LEU A 74 28.96 -2.64 7.45
C LEU A 74 29.05 -1.68 8.66
N GLN A 75 28.02 -0.91 8.97
CA GLN A 75 28.01 -0.02 10.12
C GLN A 75 27.65 -0.79 11.40
N THR A 76 28.50 -0.71 12.39
CA THR A 76 28.36 -1.44 13.65
C THR A 76 27.27 -0.90 14.58
N ASN A 77 26.90 0.39 14.46
CA ASN A 77 25.93 1.05 15.32
C ASN A 77 24.81 1.66 14.49
N LYS A 78 23.59 1.09 14.61
CA LYS A 78 22.39 1.62 13.99
C LYS A 78 21.82 2.75 14.86
N THR A 79 21.86 3.97 14.34
CA THR A 79 21.22 5.17 14.89
C THR A 79 20.64 6.00 13.76
N ASP A 80 19.58 6.75 14.01
CA ASP A 80 18.98 7.65 13.00
C ASP A 80 20.01 8.60 12.38
N THR A 81 21.02 8.99 13.15
CA THR A 81 22.12 9.84 12.69
C THR A 81 23.02 9.15 11.69
N ASN A 82 23.39 7.91 11.97
CA ASN A 82 24.25 7.11 11.09
C ASN A 82 23.47 6.73 9.83
N ASP A 83 22.19 6.44 9.95
CA ASP A 83 21.31 6.14 8.83
C ASP A 83 21.19 7.36 7.90
N ALA A 84 20.96 8.58 8.42
CA ALA A 84 20.91 9.80 7.63
C ALA A 84 22.24 10.09 6.91
N PHE A 85 23.38 9.92 7.60
CA PHE A 85 24.69 10.07 6.99
C PHE A 85 24.95 9.01 5.90
N GLY A 86 24.60 7.77 6.17
CA GLY A 86 24.74 6.69 5.20
C GLY A 86 23.88 6.88 3.96
N ILE A 87 22.63 7.33 4.10
CA ILE A 87 21.77 7.70 2.97
C ILE A 87 22.44 8.81 2.15
N ALA A 88 22.97 9.85 2.81
CA ALA A 88 23.65 10.93 2.12
C ALA A 88 24.89 10.44 1.32
N GLN A 89 25.67 9.49 1.86
CA GLN A 89 26.81 8.88 1.13
C GLN A 89 26.36 8.04 -0.07
N VAL A 90 25.30 7.25 0.07
CA VAL A 90 24.71 6.47 -1.03
C VAL A 90 24.24 7.40 -2.15
N VAL A 91 23.55 8.49 -1.80
CA VAL A 91 23.07 9.49 -2.76
C VAL A 91 24.23 10.20 -3.45
N ARG A 92 25.24 10.60 -2.70
CA ARG A 92 26.45 11.24 -3.23
C ARG A 92 27.19 10.34 -4.24
N SER A 93 27.36 9.06 -3.91
CA SER A 93 28.06 8.11 -4.78
C SER A 93 27.30 7.80 -6.08
N GLY A 94 25.99 8.05 -6.11
CA GLY A 94 25.13 7.67 -7.23
C GLY A 94 24.90 6.14 -7.34
N TRP A 95 25.41 5.36 -6.40
CA TRP A 95 25.31 3.89 -6.45
C TRP A 95 24.00 3.39 -5.85
N TYR A 96 22.90 3.82 -6.44
CA TYR A 96 21.55 3.37 -6.08
C TYR A 96 20.60 3.48 -7.29
N ARG A 97 19.48 2.80 -7.19
CA ARG A 97 18.36 2.96 -8.13
C ARG A 97 17.20 3.65 -7.42
N PRO A 98 16.74 4.81 -7.89
CA PRO A 98 15.58 5.45 -7.32
C PRO A 98 14.33 4.59 -7.52
N VAL A 99 13.48 4.56 -6.52
CA VAL A 99 12.17 3.92 -6.60
C VAL A 99 11.24 4.81 -7.40
N ALA A 100 10.54 4.22 -8.36
CA ALA A 100 9.44 4.91 -9.02
C ALA A 100 8.29 5.07 -8.02
N VAL A 101 8.18 6.27 -7.45
CA VAL A 101 7.10 6.60 -6.50
C VAL A 101 5.78 6.64 -7.25
N LYS A 102 4.78 5.96 -6.71
CA LYS A 102 3.45 5.89 -7.33
C LYS A 102 2.75 7.24 -7.32
N SER A 103 1.94 7.48 -8.36
CA SER A 103 1.07 8.65 -8.41
C SER A 103 0.06 8.66 -7.27
N LEU A 104 -0.33 9.85 -6.83
CA LEU A 104 -1.37 10.01 -5.81
C LEU A 104 -2.73 9.48 -6.29
N GLU A 105 -2.98 9.52 -7.60
CA GLU A 105 -4.17 8.93 -8.21
C GLU A 105 -4.20 7.42 -8.02
N SER A 106 -3.12 6.72 -8.40
CA SER A 106 -2.98 5.28 -8.15
C SER A 106 -3.09 4.95 -6.65
N CYS A 107 -2.54 5.78 -5.78
CA CYS A 107 -2.64 5.58 -4.33
C CYS A 107 -4.10 5.66 -3.83
N ARG A 108 -4.91 6.60 -4.34
CA ARG A 108 -6.34 6.71 -3.98
C ARG A 108 -7.13 5.47 -4.39
N VAL A 109 -6.91 4.98 -5.60
CA VAL A 109 -7.57 3.73 -6.06
C VAL A 109 -7.10 2.53 -5.25
N ARG A 110 -5.81 2.43 -4.96
CA ARG A 110 -5.25 1.36 -4.11
C ARG A 110 -5.80 1.37 -2.70
N ALA A 111 -6.10 2.54 -2.13
CA ALA A 111 -6.75 2.63 -0.82
C ALA A 111 -8.14 1.95 -0.84
N LEU A 112 -8.94 2.18 -1.89
CA LEU A 112 -10.23 1.49 -2.06
C LEU A 112 -10.07 -0.02 -2.27
N LEU A 113 -9.07 -0.44 -3.08
CA LEU A 113 -8.78 -1.85 -3.31
C LEU A 113 -8.36 -2.56 -2.03
N SER A 114 -7.52 -1.91 -1.20
CA SER A 114 -7.06 -2.44 0.09
C SER A 114 -8.21 -2.53 1.09
N ALA A 115 -9.03 -1.48 1.22
CA ALA A 115 -10.20 -1.49 2.10
C ALA A 115 -11.20 -2.59 1.70
N ARG A 116 -11.42 -2.78 0.38
CA ARG A 116 -12.26 -3.88 -0.11
C ARG A 116 -11.69 -5.24 0.26
N ALA A 117 -10.38 -5.44 0.10
CA ALA A 117 -9.72 -6.71 0.42
C ALA A 117 -9.88 -7.04 1.92
N GLU A 118 -9.70 -6.06 2.79
CA GLU A 118 -9.88 -6.20 4.23
C GLU A 118 -11.33 -6.55 4.59
N LEU A 119 -12.32 -5.86 4.01
CA LEU A 119 -13.74 -6.17 4.22
C LEU A 119 -14.11 -7.59 3.74
N VAL A 120 -13.48 -8.09 2.70
CA VAL A 120 -13.65 -9.50 2.27
C VAL A 120 -13.07 -10.46 3.30
N ALA A 121 -11.90 -10.17 3.85
CA ALA A 121 -11.27 -10.99 4.89
C ALA A 121 -12.11 -11.02 6.17
N ILE A 122 -12.51 -9.85 6.68
CA ILE A 122 -13.39 -9.71 7.86
C ILE A 122 -14.69 -10.51 7.66
N ARG A 123 -15.35 -10.34 6.52
CA ARG A 123 -16.60 -11.05 6.20
C ARG A 123 -16.41 -12.56 6.18
N THR A 124 -15.28 -13.03 5.64
CA THR A 124 -14.96 -14.47 5.60
C THR A 124 -14.71 -15.01 7.00
N THR A 125 -13.99 -14.25 7.82
CA THR A 125 -13.75 -14.61 9.23
C THR A 125 -15.06 -14.70 10.01
N LEU A 126 -15.93 -13.70 9.91
CA LEU A 126 -17.23 -13.70 10.58
C LEU A 126 -18.13 -14.84 10.09
N TYR A 127 -18.14 -15.11 8.79
CA TYR A 127 -18.87 -16.24 8.21
C TYR A 127 -18.42 -17.57 8.83
N ASN A 128 -17.12 -17.79 8.90
CA ASN A 128 -16.57 -19.01 9.48
C ASN A 128 -16.80 -19.10 10.99
N GLN A 129 -16.72 -17.98 11.69
CA GLN A 129 -16.97 -17.91 13.13
C GLN A 129 -18.42 -18.29 13.48
N ILE A 130 -19.39 -17.73 12.77
CA ILE A 130 -20.82 -18.08 12.97
C ILE A 130 -21.05 -19.56 12.73
N ARG A 131 -20.51 -20.10 11.63
CA ARG A 131 -20.63 -21.53 11.31
C ARG A 131 -19.97 -22.42 12.36
N GLY A 132 -18.80 -22.03 12.87
CA GLY A 132 -18.09 -22.74 13.91
C GLY A 132 -18.86 -22.77 15.23
N LEU A 133 -19.39 -21.61 15.64
CA LEU A 133 -20.18 -21.45 16.86
C LEU A 133 -21.44 -22.33 16.82
N LEU A 134 -22.21 -22.29 15.73
CA LEU A 134 -23.43 -23.07 15.58
C LEU A 134 -23.16 -24.60 15.54
N LYS A 135 -22.01 -25.04 15.03
CA LYS A 135 -21.62 -26.45 15.07
C LYS A 135 -21.46 -26.99 16.48
N THR A 136 -21.07 -26.18 17.45
CA THR A 136 -20.97 -26.55 18.86
C THR A 136 -22.35 -26.99 19.42
N PHE A 137 -23.44 -26.50 18.82
CA PHE A 137 -24.82 -26.85 19.17
C PHE A 137 -25.43 -27.84 18.17
N GLY A 138 -24.62 -28.57 17.39
CA GLY A 138 -25.08 -29.58 16.42
C GLY A 138 -25.71 -29.00 15.14
N ILE A 139 -25.63 -27.67 14.92
CA ILE A 139 -26.25 -27.01 13.78
C ILE A 139 -25.26 -26.86 12.63
N VAL A 140 -25.53 -27.53 11.51
CA VAL A 140 -24.75 -27.42 10.27
C VAL A 140 -25.54 -26.58 9.27
N LEU A 141 -25.02 -25.38 9.00
CA LEU A 141 -25.61 -24.48 7.99
C LEU A 141 -25.29 -24.98 6.58
N PRO A 142 -26.27 -24.92 5.65
CA PRO A 142 -26.02 -25.24 4.24
C PRO A 142 -25.01 -24.25 3.62
N PRO A 143 -24.40 -24.62 2.49
CA PRO A 143 -23.64 -23.65 1.69
C PRO A 143 -24.58 -22.51 1.28
N GLY A 144 -24.13 -21.25 1.48
CA GLY A 144 -24.95 -20.09 1.13
C GLY A 144 -24.08 -18.82 1.02
N LYS A 145 -24.54 -17.87 0.22
CA LYS A 145 -23.90 -16.57 0.05
C LYS A 145 -24.94 -15.45 0.25
N GLY A 146 -24.49 -14.31 0.76
CA GLY A 146 -25.35 -13.12 0.90
C GLY A 146 -26.59 -13.39 1.76
N GLY A 147 -27.77 -12.96 1.29
CA GLY A 147 -29.04 -13.06 2.03
C GLY A 147 -29.43 -14.50 2.40
N THR A 148 -29.11 -15.49 1.58
CA THR A 148 -29.40 -16.91 1.88
C THR A 148 -28.63 -17.42 3.11
N PHE A 149 -27.43 -16.91 3.35
CA PHE A 149 -26.67 -17.24 4.55
C PHE A 149 -27.32 -16.61 5.80
N ALA A 150 -27.67 -15.33 5.73
CA ALA A 150 -28.30 -14.63 6.85
C ALA A 150 -29.67 -15.28 7.23
N GLN A 151 -30.45 -15.63 6.23
CA GLN A 151 -31.73 -16.32 6.43
C GLN A 151 -31.53 -17.70 7.08
N ALA A 152 -30.58 -18.52 6.58
CA ALA A 152 -30.28 -19.84 7.14
C ALA A 152 -29.79 -19.75 8.60
N VAL A 153 -29.06 -18.69 8.96
CA VAL A 153 -28.65 -18.41 10.34
C VAL A 153 -29.89 -18.08 11.20
N ALA A 154 -30.76 -17.18 10.74
CA ALA A 154 -31.96 -16.76 11.48
C ALA A 154 -32.93 -17.93 11.75
N GLU A 155 -33.13 -18.80 10.74
CA GLU A 155 -34.04 -19.95 10.82
C GLU A 155 -33.54 -21.09 11.72
N ARG A 156 -32.18 -21.25 11.81
CA ARG A 156 -31.59 -22.42 12.48
C ARG A 156 -30.89 -22.10 13.79
N CYS A 157 -30.78 -20.81 14.15
CA CYS A 157 -30.14 -20.40 15.39
C CYS A 157 -30.97 -20.94 16.58
N PRO A 158 -30.34 -21.54 17.61
CA PRO A 158 -31.05 -22.00 18.80
C PRO A 158 -31.81 -20.87 19.48
N GLU A 159 -32.86 -21.22 20.21
CA GLU A 159 -33.66 -20.27 21.03
C GLU A 159 -32.91 -19.83 22.30
N ASP A 160 -31.80 -20.46 22.64
CA ASP A 160 -30.94 -20.03 23.75
C ASP A 160 -30.55 -18.56 23.63
N ALA A 161 -30.89 -17.76 24.62
CA ALA A 161 -30.72 -16.31 24.60
C ALA A 161 -29.26 -15.89 24.48
N LEU A 162 -28.30 -16.61 25.08
CA LEU A 162 -26.88 -16.28 25.02
C LEU A 162 -26.28 -16.61 23.65
N VAL A 163 -26.66 -17.79 23.11
CA VAL A 163 -26.21 -18.19 21.77
C VAL A 163 -26.77 -17.25 20.73
N ARG A 164 -28.08 -16.92 20.82
CA ARG A 164 -28.72 -15.99 19.90
C ARG A 164 -28.10 -14.60 19.96
N ALA A 165 -27.85 -14.05 21.15
CA ALA A 165 -27.18 -12.75 21.30
C ALA A 165 -25.81 -12.71 20.64
N ALA A 166 -25.01 -13.76 20.81
CA ALA A 166 -23.68 -13.87 20.18
C ALA A 166 -23.76 -13.97 18.65
N VAL A 167 -24.64 -14.84 18.14
CA VAL A 167 -24.85 -15.04 16.69
C VAL A 167 -25.37 -13.77 16.04
N ASP A 168 -26.36 -13.11 16.63
CA ASP A 168 -26.94 -11.88 16.09
C ASP A 168 -25.93 -10.74 16.04
N ALA A 169 -25.05 -10.62 17.05
CA ALA A 169 -23.97 -9.63 17.02
C ALA A 169 -23.00 -9.86 15.85
N LEU A 170 -22.56 -11.11 15.66
CA LEU A 170 -21.67 -11.49 14.56
C LEU A 170 -22.35 -11.35 13.19
N LEU A 171 -23.64 -11.68 13.09
CA LEU A 171 -24.40 -11.58 11.85
C LEU A 171 -24.58 -10.12 11.43
N ARG A 172 -24.89 -9.22 12.37
CA ARG A 172 -24.95 -7.76 12.08
C ARG A 172 -23.62 -7.22 11.60
N ALA A 173 -22.50 -7.62 12.24
CA ALA A 173 -21.17 -7.24 11.80
C ALA A 173 -20.86 -7.75 10.39
N TRP A 174 -21.23 -9.00 10.09
CA TRP A 174 -21.07 -9.60 8.76
C TRP A 174 -21.90 -8.88 7.69
N GLN A 175 -23.12 -8.49 7.98
CA GLN A 175 -23.99 -7.72 7.10
C GLN A 175 -23.40 -6.34 6.82
N SER A 176 -22.98 -5.61 7.88
CA SER A 176 -22.35 -4.31 7.74
C SER A 176 -21.10 -4.38 6.86
N ALA A 177 -20.21 -5.37 7.09
CA ALA A 177 -19.03 -5.57 6.26
C ALA A 177 -19.40 -5.88 4.79
N SER A 178 -20.49 -6.60 4.55
CA SER A 178 -21.00 -6.91 3.21
C SER A 178 -21.49 -5.66 2.48
N ASP A 179 -22.23 -4.79 3.17
CA ASP A 179 -22.78 -3.55 2.62
C ASP A 179 -21.68 -2.54 2.29
N GLN A 180 -20.71 -2.38 3.21
CA GLN A 180 -19.55 -1.50 2.99
C GLN A 180 -18.69 -2.00 1.83
N LYS A 181 -18.43 -3.32 1.75
CA LYS A 181 -17.75 -3.93 0.61
C LYS A 181 -18.45 -3.61 -0.70
N GLN A 182 -19.78 -3.76 -0.75
CA GLN A 182 -20.57 -3.49 -1.96
C GLN A 182 -20.53 -2.00 -2.34
N ALA A 183 -20.55 -1.10 -1.36
CA ALA A 183 -20.41 0.34 -1.57
C ALA A 183 -19.06 0.67 -2.25
N ILE A 184 -17.96 0.13 -1.71
CA ILE A 184 -16.62 0.29 -2.31
C ILE A 184 -16.57 -0.30 -3.72
N GLU A 185 -17.14 -1.49 -3.94
CA GLU A 185 -17.16 -2.12 -5.27
C GLU A 185 -17.89 -1.27 -6.31
N ARG A 186 -18.98 -0.59 -5.94
CA ARG A 186 -19.66 0.38 -6.84
C ARG A 186 -18.75 1.53 -7.24
N HIS A 187 -17.92 2.06 -6.32
CA HIS A 187 -16.92 3.09 -6.64
C HIS A 187 -15.84 2.55 -7.59
N LEU A 188 -15.28 1.38 -7.29
CA LEU A 188 -14.26 0.75 -8.13
C LEU A 188 -14.76 0.45 -9.54
N VAL A 189 -15.99 -0.06 -9.68
CA VAL A 189 -16.59 -0.32 -11.01
C VAL A 189 -16.75 0.97 -11.81
N ARG A 190 -17.17 2.08 -11.18
CA ARG A 190 -17.25 3.38 -11.84
C ARG A 190 -15.88 3.85 -12.33
N LEU A 191 -14.86 3.77 -11.49
CA LEU A 191 -13.48 4.13 -11.84
C LEU A 191 -12.95 3.28 -13.02
N ALA A 192 -13.21 1.98 -13.00
CA ALA A 192 -12.80 1.10 -14.10
C ALA A 192 -13.47 1.46 -15.43
N ARG A 193 -14.74 1.88 -15.40
CA ARG A 193 -15.49 2.28 -16.61
C ARG A 193 -14.98 3.58 -17.23
N THR A 194 -14.47 4.51 -16.42
CA THR A 194 -13.90 5.79 -16.91
C THR A 194 -12.46 5.66 -17.38
N SER A 195 -11.73 4.64 -16.93
CA SER A 195 -10.35 4.39 -17.34
C SER A 195 -10.26 3.64 -18.66
N GLU A 196 -9.62 4.24 -19.68
CA GLU A 196 -9.40 3.59 -20.98
C GLU A 196 -8.57 2.30 -20.84
N SER A 197 -7.51 2.33 -20.06
CA SER A 197 -6.67 1.14 -19.78
C SER A 197 -7.48 0.01 -19.17
N CYS A 198 -8.35 0.30 -18.19
CA CYS A 198 -9.22 -0.71 -17.60
C CYS A 198 -10.24 -1.26 -18.57
N ARG A 199 -10.83 -0.41 -19.44
CA ARG A 199 -11.76 -0.86 -20.49
C ARG A 199 -11.10 -1.81 -21.48
N ARG A 200 -9.88 -1.48 -21.92
CA ARG A 200 -9.09 -2.36 -22.80
C ARG A 200 -8.80 -3.70 -22.12
N MET A 201 -8.42 -3.70 -20.85
CA MET A 201 -8.16 -4.95 -20.12
C MET A 201 -9.42 -5.78 -19.90
N ALA A 202 -10.58 -5.16 -19.73
CA ALA A 202 -11.85 -5.84 -19.53
C ALA A 202 -12.33 -6.60 -20.79
N THR A 203 -11.72 -6.41 -21.96
CA THR A 203 -11.97 -7.25 -23.16
C THR A 203 -11.35 -8.64 -23.03
N ILE A 204 -10.42 -8.85 -22.09
CA ILE A 204 -9.77 -10.13 -21.85
C ILE A 204 -10.70 -10.99 -20.98
N PRO A 205 -11.08 -12.21 -21.42
CA PRO A 205 -11.92 -13.10 -20.62
C PRO A 205 -11.35 -13.33 -19.22
N GLY A 206 -12.20 -13.18 -18.18
CA GLY A 206 -11.80 -13.33 -16.78
C GLY A 206 -11.21 -12.07 -16.13
N VAL A 207 -10.97 -10.99 -16.87
CA VAL A 207 -10.48 -9.73 -16.31
C VAL A 207 -11.67 -8.81 -16.00
N GLY A 208 -12.04 -8.75 -14.72
CA GLY A 208 -13.05 -7.82 -14.21
C GLY A 208 -12.46 -6.48 -13.76
N ALA A 209 -13.34 -5.56 -13.34
CA ALA A 209 -12.98 -4.20 -12.91
C ALA A 209 -11.90 -4.19 -11.81
N ILE A 210 -12.01 -5.08 -10.82
CA ILE A 210 -11.06 -5.17 -9.70
C ILE A 210 -9.68 -5.60 -10.18
N THR A 211 -9.61 -6.61 -11.03
CA THR A 211 -8.34 -7.10 -11.61
C THR A 211 -7.68 -6.03 -12.47
N ALA A 212 -8.46 -5.37 -13.33
CA ALA A 212 -7.97 -4.31 -14.20
C ALA A 212 -7.41 -3.13 -13.39
N LEU A 213 -8.16 -2.63 -12.39
CA LEU A 213 -7.69 -1.54 -11.52
C LEU A 213 -6.45 -1.94 -10.72
N THR A 214 -6.42 -3.16 -10.20
CA THR A 214 -5.24 -3.67 -9.46
C THR A 214 -4.01 -3.67 -10.36
N PHE A 215 -4.12 -4.14 -11.58
CA PHE A 215 -3.02 -4.15 -12.53
C PHE A 215 -2.59 -2.72 -12.89
N VAL A 216 -3.52 -1.88 -13.34
CA VAL A 216 -3.23 -0.50 -13.76
C VAL A 216 -2.54 0.28 -12.65
N THR A 217 -3.05 0.21 -11.40
CA THR A 217 -2.43 0.91 -10.27
C THR A 217 -1.14 0.25 -9.76
N THR A 218 -0.91 -1.02 -10.08
CA THR A 218 0.37 -1.68 -9.79
C THR A 218 1.44 -1.24 -10.77
N ILE A 219 1.11 -1.13 -12.04
CA ILE A 219 2.01 -0.60 -13.08
C ILE A 219 2.20 0.92 -12.89
N ASP A 220 1.10 1.66 -12.68
CA ASP A 220 1.04 3.12 -12.53
C ASP A 220 1.52 3.84 -13.81
N ASN A 221 2.81 4.09 -13.95
CA ASN A 221 3.39 4.65 -15.16
C ASN A 221 4.05 3.54 -16.00
N PRO A 222 3.47 3.14 -17.14
CA PRO A 222 4.07 2.12 -18.01
C PRO A 222 5.37 2.58 -18.67
N GLY A 223 5.57 3.89 -18.85
CA GLY A 223 6.79 4.45 -19.46
C GLY A 223 8.08 4.22 -18.66
N ARG A 224 7.98 3.73 -17.43
CA ARG A 224 9.15 3.34 -16.61
C ARG A 224 9.78 2.00 -17.03
N PHE A 225 9.11 1.22 -17.88
CA PHE A 225 9.60 -0.05 -18.38
C PHE A 225 10.16 0.12 -19.78
N SER A 226 11.40 -0.32 -19.99
CA SER A 226 12.04 -0.26 -21.30
C SER A 226 11.40 -1.25 -22.29
N HIS A 227 10.96 -2.40 -21.79
CA HIS A 227 10.32 -3.44 -22.59
C HIS A 227 9.11 -4.03 -21.86
N SER A 228 8.10 -4.49 -22.60
CA SER A 228 6.91 -5.15 -22.02
C SER A 228 7.24 -6.40 -21.19
N ARG A 229 8.28 -7.14 -21.54
CA ARG A 229 8.78 -8.29 -20.77
C ARG A 229 9.22 -7.94 -19.34
N ASP A 230 9.64 -6.69 -19.12
CA ASP A 230 10.10 -6.22 -17.81
C ASP A 230 8.94 -6.14 -16.80
N VAL A 231 7.71 -6.00 -17.30
CA VAL A 231 6.49 -6.01 -16.50
C VAL A 231 6.30 -7.38 -15.82
N GLY A 232 6.56 -8.48 -16.54
CA GLY A 232 6.50 -9.84 -15.97
C GLY A 232 7.50 -10.01 -14.81
N ALA A 233 8.75 -9.58 -15.03
CA ALA A 233 9.79 -9.60 -13.99
C ALA A 233 9.41 -8.74 -12.77
N PHE A 234 8.86 -7.53 -13.00
CA PHE A 234 8.39 -6.64 -11.94
C PHE A 234 7.26 -7.25 -11.11
N LEU A 235 6.37 -8.03 -11.72
CA LEU A 235 5.29 -8.74 -11.05
C LEU A 235 5.72 -10.08 -10.42
N GLY A 236 7.00 -10.44 -10.50
CA GLY A 236 7.52 -11.71 -9.99
C GLY A 236 7.17 -12.93 -10.85
N LEU A 237 6.72 -12.72 -12.08
CA LEU A 237 6.37 -13.76 -13.06
C LEU A 237 7.59 -14.20 -13.86
N THR A 238 8.71 -14.44 -13.19
CA THR A 238 9.93 -14.98 -13.81
C THR A 238 10.08 -16.45 -13.47
N PRO A 239 10.54 -17.30 -14.41
CA PRO A 239 10.88 -18.69 -14.10
C PRO A 239 11.90 -18.74 -12.96
N ARG A 240 11.69 -19.60 -11.97
CA ARG A 240 12.76 -19.95 -11.02
C ARG A 240 13.83 -20.72 -11.81
N ARG A 241 15.05 -20.20 -11.79
CA ARG A 241 16.23 -20.92 -12.24
C ARG A 241 16.71 -21.83 -11.14
#